data_c243642df5e9ad793032eb1b7e6d50a2
#
_entry.id   c243642df5e9ad793032eb1b7e6d50a2
#
_cell.length_a   1.000
_cell.length_b   1.000
_cell.length_c   1.000
_cell.angle_alpha   90.00
_cell.angle_beta   90.00
_cell.angle_gamma   90.00
#
_symmetry.space_group_name_H-M   'P 1'
#
loop_
_entity.id
_entity.type
_entity.pdbx_description
1 polymer ?
#
loop_
_entity_poly.entity_id
_entity_poly.type
_entity_poly.pdbx_seq_one_letter_code
_entity_poly.pdbx_strand_id
1 'polypeptide(L)'
;MTWDLKNVPLTAACIALSVALSALPAHAETKTNKKTTDTAATEKRKTKVRKAKLQPAPESIANENRDGQAEARLIEIYKLIGQAKTRQALPLAERLVREHPNFQLAQLVYGDLLTAQLGPVRVMGNVPDTTANAAALPLAELRKESQLRLQALRDRPAVGLIPSQLISLSAQNKHAIAIDASRSRLYLFENSSTGLKLLADYYISVGKSGIEKTVEGDLRTPLGVYFVTSNLDPKSLKEFYGSGALPINYPNQLDRKRGKTGSGIWLHGTPPTQFSRAPLATDGCVVLANPDLERIIRTVRVRTTPVVIAQSLKWVAPQTIKADNKPFEDALKAWQNAKSSGDMTRLMTWYTPDFTSNGKTLVQWTPALQAELKKLDGRNLELKDVSYLRWTDVNDTMVVTFGELAQGAKTGQTKRQYWTRQGSQWKIFFEGIVG
;
A
#
# COMPACT_ATOMS: atom_id res chain seq x y z
N MET A 1 -30.59 -39.59 18.82
CA MET A 1 -29.36 -40.30 19.25
C MET A 1 -28.42 -39.24 19.79
N THR A 2 -28.41 -39.14 21.10
CA THR A 2 -27.60 -38.23 21.93
C THR A 2 -26.29 -38.91 22.23
N TRP A 3 -25.15 -38.20 22.05
CA TRP A 3 -23.86 -38.59 22.63
C TRP A 3 -23.34 -37.48 23.51
N ASP A 4 -23.14 -37.88 24.76
CA ASP A 4 -22.68 -37.13 25.92
C ASP A 4 -21.16 -37.17 25.94
N LEU A 5 -20.51 -36.02 26.16
CA LEU A 5 -19.06 -35.91 26.32
C LEU A 5 -18.73 -35.24 27.65
N LYS A 6 -18.46 -36.07 28.67
CA LYS A 6 -17.79 -35.67 29.91
C LYS A 6 -16.48 -36.41 30.04
N ASN A 7 -15.45 -35.66 30.51
CA ASN A 7 -14.21 -36.09 31.15
C ASN A 7 -13.01 -36.45 30.29
N VAL A 8 -12.01 -35.56 30.26
CA VAL A 8 -10.57 -35.90 30.34
C VAL A 8 -9.85 -34.80 31.13
N PRO A 9 -8.93 -35.18 32.07
CA PRO A 9 -8.34 -34.25 33.06
C PRO A 9 -7.08 -33.53 32.60
N LEU A 10 -6.86 -32.34 33.19
CA LEU A 10 -5.60 -31.59 33.19
C LEU A 10 -4.49 -32.36 33.94
N THR A 11 -3.30 -32.39 33.36
CA THR A 11 -2.06 -32.50 34.14
C THR A 11 -1.07 -31.43 33.68
N ALA A 12 -0.74 -30.55 34.63
CA ALA A 12 0.29 -29.56 34.51
C ALA A 12 1.66 -30.21 34.78
N ALA A 13 2.68 -29.81 34.03
CA ALA A 13 4.07 -30.03 34.40
C ALA A 13 4.88 -28.75 34.18
N CYS A 14 5.14 -28.04 35.27
CA CYS A 14 6.15 -26.98 35.34
C CYS A 14 7.53 -27.60 35.36
N ILE A 15 8.44 -27.17 34.52
CA ILE A 15 9.89 -27.32 34.73
C ILE A 15 10.51 -25.92 34.65
N ALA A 16 10.92 -25.46 35.84
CA ALA A 16 11.78 -24.32 36.04
C ALA A 16 13.25 -24.74 35.83
N LEU A 17 13.99 -24.00 35.03
CA LEU A 17 15.45 -24.12 35.02
C LEU A 17 16.05 -22.73 35.22
N SER A 18 16.59 -22.55 36.43
CA SER A 18 17.42 -21.45 36.88
C SER A 18 18.85 -21.65 36.37
N VAL A 19 19.45 -20.63 35.75
CA VAL A 19 20.89 -20.54 35.56
C VAL A 19 21.41 -19.20 36.02
N ALA A 20 22.47 -19.30 36.80
CA ALA A 20 23.07 -18.30 37.64
C ALA A 20 23.85 -17.20 36.87
N LEU A 21 23.83 -16.04 37.53
CA LEU A 21 24.71 -14.89 37.30
C LEU A 21 26.17 -15.22 37.63
N SER A 22 27.09 -14.76 36.81
CA SER A 22 28.48 -14.49 37.26
C SER A 22 28.92 -13.13 36.66
N ALA A 23 29.31 -12.25 37.60
CA ALA A 23 29.71 -10.88 37.36
C ALA A 23 31.23 -10.70 37.47
N LEU A 24 31.72 -9.69 36.72
CA LEU A 24 32.86 -8.78 36.98
C LEU A 24 34.31 -9.24 36.67
N PRO A 25 35.28 -8.31 36.49
CA PRO A 25 35.24 -6.88 36.75
C PRO A 25 35.78 -5.92 35.63
N ALA A 26 35.55 -4.66 35.88
CA ALA A 26 36.11 -3.50 35.21
C ALA A 26 37.59 -3.22 35.53
N HIS A 27 38.31 -2.61 34.63
CA HIS A 27 39.44 -1.75 34.96
C HIS A 27 39.49 -0.50 34.08
N ALA A 28 39.85 0.59 34.76
CA ALA A 28 39.80 1.98 34.37
C ALA A 28 41.10 2.51 33.79
N GLU A 29 40.99 3.66 33.11
CA GLU A 29 41.88 4.80 32.98
C GLU A 29 43.25 4.66 32.29
N THR A 30 43.55 5.52 31.35
CA THR A 30 44.23 6.81 31.59
C THR A 30 44.34 7.71 30.32
N LYS A 31 44.25 9.01 30.58
CA LYS A 31 44.48 10.17 29.69
C LYS A 31 45.93 10.27 29.19
N THR A 32 46.16 10.88 28.02
CA THR A 32 46.93 12.14 27.90
C THR A 32 47.00 12.66 26.47
N ASN A 33 46.75 13.93 26.38
CA ASN A 33 47.17 15.07 25.52
C ASN A 33 48.37 14.91 24.57
N LYS A 34 48.29 15.45 23.31
CA LYS A 34 48.92 16.73 22.95
C LYS A 34 48.74 17.11 21.47
N LYS A 35 48.53 18.40 21.29
CA LYS A 35 48.54 19.20 20.06
C LYS A 35 49.83 19.03 19.22
N THR A 36 49.66 19.14 17.90
CA THR A 36 50.49 20.07 17.11
C THR A 36 49.78 20.45 15.80
N THR A 37 49.75 21.70 15.52
CA THR A 37 49.41 22.43 14.32
C THR A 37 50.41 22.18 13.22
N ASP A 38 49.94 22.05 11.96
CA ASP A 38 50.66 22.69 10.86
C ASP A 38 49.76 22.95 9.65
N THR A 39 49.95 24.11 9.12
CA THR A 39 49.29 24.80 8.02
C THR A 39 49.98 24.45 6.70
N ALA A 40 49.20 24.13 5.64
CA ALA A 40 49.68 24.35 4.26
C ALA A 40 48.56 24.40 3.23
N ALA A 41 48.41 25.55 2.69
CA ALA A 41 48.20 25.98 1.31
C ALA A 41 47.17 25.27 0.40
N THR A 42 46.20 26.06 0.06
CA THR A 42 45.17 25.95 -0.97
C THR A 42 45.73 25.96 -2.38
N GLU A 43 45.44 24.96 -3.17
CA GLU A 43 45.59 25.04 -4.62
C GLU A 43 44.25 24.73 -5.30
N LYS A 44 43.62 25.73 -5.89
CA LYS A 44 42.36 25.67 -6.64
C LYS A 44 42.61 25.08 -8.03
N ARG A 45 42.24 23.82 -8.21
CA ARG A 45 42.13 23.19 -9.54
C ARG A 45 40.70 23.30 -10.04
N LYS A 46 40.47 24.19 -11.01
CA LYS A 46 39.23 24.33 -11.75
C LYS A 46 39.05 23.11 -12.70
N THR A 47 38.19 22.17 -12.33
CA THR A 47 37.82 21.09 -13.24
C THR A 47 36.58 21.52 -14.04
N LYS A 48 36.73 21.66 -15.35
CA LYS A 48 35.66 21.86 -16.32
C LYS A 48 34.80 20.59 -16.36
N VAL A 49 33.58 20.65 -15.83
CA VAL A 49 32.57 19.59 -15.97
C VAL A 49 32.06 19.62 -17.41
N ARG A 50 32.48 18.66 -18.22
CA ARG A 50 31.85 18.34 -19.51
C ARG A 50 30.44 17.78 -19.23
N LYS A 51 29.39 18.46 -19.70
CA LYS A 51 28.02 17.92 -19.75
C LYS A 51 28.04 16.68 -20.67
N ALA A 52 28.02 15.50 -20.06
CA ALA A 52 27.78 14.26 -20.79
C ALA A 52 26.33 14.26 -21.25
N LYS A 53 26.10 14.06 -22.56
CA LYS A 53 24.78 13.73 -23.12
C LYS A 53 24.30 12.45 -22.46
N LEU A 54 23.18 12.50 -21.76
CA LEU A 54 22.47 11.32 -21.24
C LEU A 54 22.09 10.45 -22.44
N GLN A 55 22.76 9.31 -22.56
CA GLN A 55 22.29 8.22 -23.41
C GLN A 55 21.01 7.64 -22.77
N PRO A 56 20.00 7.22 -23.56
CA PRO A 56 18.84 6.53 -23.00
C PRO A 56 19.32 5.29 -22.24
N ALA A 57 18.84 5.14 -21.00
CA ALA A 57 19.18 4.00 -20.17
C ALA A 57 18.77 2.71 -20.88
N PRO A 58 19.60 1.64 -20.85
CA PRO A 58 19.25 0.36 -21.45
C PRO A 58 17.93 -0.16 -20.85
N GLU A 59 17.17 -0.89 -21.65
CA GLU A 59 15.83 -1.41 -21.30
C GLU A 59 15.78 -2.16 -19.95
N SER A 60 16.88 -2.80 -19.56
CA SER A 60 17.06 -3.45 -18.25
C SER A 60 16.95 -2.47 -17.07
N ILE A 61 17.53 -1.28 -17.17
CA ILE A 61 17.49 -0.25 -16.12
C ILE A 61 16.09 0.37 -16.00
N ALA A 62 15.36 0.50 -17.10
CA ALA A 62 13.98 0.96 -17.09
C ALA A 62 13.05 -0.04 -16.38
N ASN A 63 13.29 -1.35 -16.53
CA ASN A 63 12.54 -2.41 -15.85
C ASN A 63 12.89 -2.49 -14.35
N GLU A 64 14.16 -2.35 -13.98
CA GLU A 64 14.58 -2.28 -12.57
C GLU A 64 13.89 -1.15 -11.79
N ASN A 65 13.68 -0.01 -12.43
CA ASN A 65 12.97 1.11 -11.84
C ASN A 65 11.47 0.86 -11.65
N ARG A 66 10.87 0.01 -12.48
CA ARG A 66 9.43 -0.29 -12.45
C ARG A 66 9.09 -1.43 -11.50
N ASP A 67 9.85 -2.52 -11.50
CA ASP A 67 9.51 -3.78 -10.81
C ASP A 67 10.18 -3.93 -9.44
N GLY A 68 10.98 -2.95 -9.00
CA GLY A 68 11.96 -3.15 -7.93
C GLY A 68 13.21 -3.90 -8.44
N GLN A 69 14.36 -3.58 -7.89
CA GLN A 69 15.64 -4.07 -8.44
C GLN A 69 15.78 -5.59 -8.35
N ALA A 70 15.44 -6.19 -7.21
CA ALA A 70 15.60 -7.63 -7.02
C ALA A 70 14.58 -8.43 -7.84
N GLU A 71 13.35 -7.97 -7.95
CA GLU A 71 12.31 -8.63 -8.76
C GLU A 71 12.64 -8.56 -10.25
N ALA A 72 13.10 -7.42 -10.76
CA ALA A 72 13.50 -7.28 -12.17
C ALA A 72 14.59 -8.27 -12.56
N ARG A 73 15.57 -8.48 -11.68
CA ARG A 73 16.63 -9.48 -11.87
C ARG A 73 16.10 -10.91 -11.84
N LEU A 74 15.22 -11.22 -10.91
CA LEU A 74 14.57 -12.54 -10.86
C LEU A 74 13.78 -12.82 -12.14
N ILE A 75 13.06 -11.82 -12.66
CA ILE A 75 12.33 -11.92 -13.94
C ILE A 75 13.29 -12.17 -15.11
N GLU A 76 14.44 -11.51 -15.14
CA GLU A 76 15.45 -11.73 -16.17
C GLU A 76 16.00 -13.18 -16.12
N ILE A 77 16.27 -13.69 -14.92
CA ILE A 77 16.67 -15.08 -14.71
C ILE A 77 15.60 -16.05 -15.25
N TYR A 78 14.32 -15.80 -14.95
CA TYR A 78 13.20 -16.61 -15.46
C TYR A 78 13.11 -16.59 -17.00
N LYS A 79 13.32 -15.42 -17.62
CA LYS A 79 13.35 -15.30 -19.09
C LYS A 79 14.48 -16.15 -19.71
N LEU A 80 15.66 -16.13 -19.11
CA LEU A 80 16.78 -16.94 -19.57
C LEU A 80 16.53 -18.44 -19.40
N ILE A 81 15.92 -18.85 -18.28
CA ILE A 81 15.50 -20.24 -18.04
C ILE A 81 14.49 -20.67 -19.11
N GLY A 82 13.47 -19.86 -19.38
CA GLY A 82 12.45 -20.12 -20.41
C GLY A 82 13.02 -20.19 -21.83
N GLN A 83 14.18 -19.58 -22.07
CA GLN A 83 14.93 -19.65 -23.34
C GLN A 83 15.95 -20.79 -23.37
N ALA A 84 15.97 -21.67 -22.38
CA ALA A 84 16.97 -22.73 -22.16
C ALA A 84 18.43 -22.21 -22.07
N LYS A 85 18.62 -20.92 -21.69
CA LYS A 85 19.93 -20.28 -21.49
C LYS A 85 20.39 -20.40 -20.04
N THR A 86 20.35 -21.58 -19.47
CA THR A 86 20.65 -21.84 -18.05
C THR A 86 22.06 -21.42 -17.64
N ARG A 87 23.05 -21.58 -18.56
CA ARG A 87 24.45 -21.12 -18.33
C ARG A 87 24.54 -19.59 -18.15
N GLN A 88 23.66 -18.83 -18.78
CA GLN A 88 23.60 -17.36 -18.60
C GLN A 88 22.78 -16.97 -17.37
N ALA A 89 21.76 -17.73 -17.03
CA ALA A 89 20.92 -17.50 -15.87
C ALA A 89 21.68 -17.71 -14.54
N LEU A 90 22.57 -18.72 -14.48
CA LEU A 90 23.26 -19.12 -13.26
C LEU A 90 24.05 -17.99 -12.58
N PRO A 91 24.97 -17.25 -13.26
CA PRO A 91 25.73 -16.18 -12.63
C PRO A 91 24.84 -15.00 -12.18
N LEU A 92 23.70 -14.77 -12.84
CA LEU A 92 22.74 -13.77 -12.42
C LEU A 92 22.00 -14.19 -11.14
N ALA A 93 21.61 -15.47 -11.05
CA ALA A 93 20.98 -16.02 -9.85
C ALA A 93 21.95 -16.03 -8.65
N GLU A 94 23.21 -16.41 -8.87
CA GLU A 94 24.26 -16.33 -7.86
C GLU A 94 24.46 -14.92 -7.32
N ARG A 95 24.52 -13.92 -8.22
CA ARG A 95 24.64 -12.51 -7.83
C ARG A 95 23.43 -12.05 -7.03
N LEU A 96 22.21 -12.41 -7.47
CA LEU A 96 20.98 -12.04 -6.79
C LEU A 96 20.94 -12.60 -5.35
N VAL A 97 21.32 -13.87 -5.16
CA VAL A 97 21.39 -14.52 -3.84
C VAL A 97 22.47 -13.89 -2.96
N ARG A 98 23.63 -13.54 -3.52
CA ARG A 98 24.71 -12.88 -2.78
C ARG A 98 24.31 -11.48 -2.30
N GLU A 99 23.59 -10.72 -3.11
CA GLU A 99 23.13 -9.36 -2.78
C GLU A 99 21.90 -9.38 -1.88
N HIS A 100 21.05 -10.42 -1.98
CA HIS A 100 19.84 -10.63 -1.18
C HIS A 100 19.81 -12.03 -0.57
N PRO A 101 20.68 -12.33 0.44
CA PRO A 101 20.82 -13.68 1.00
C PRO A 101 19.56 -14.16 1.74
N ASN A 102 18.63 -13.27 2.07
CA ASN A 102 17.34 -13.54 2.68
C ASN A 102 16.19 -13.74 1.65
N PHE A 103 16.50 -13.73 0.33
CA PHE A 103 15.50 -13.93 -0.73
C PHE A 103 15.34 -15.41 -1.04
N GLN A 104 14.48 -16.09 -0.29
CA GLN A 104 14.28 -17.56 -0.35
C GLN A 104 13.90 -18.04 -1.76
N LEU A 105 13.04 -17.31 -2.48
CA LEU A 105 12.67 -17.67 -3.85
C LEU A 105 13.87 -17.61 -4.81
N ALA A 106 14.74 -16.60 -4.66
CA ALA A 106 15.97 -16.52 -5.46
C ALA A 106 16.93 -17.65 -5.13
N GLN A 107 17.06 -18.03 -3.85
CA GLN A 107 17.86 -19.19 -3.41
C GLN A 107 17.35 -20.50 -4.04
N LEU A 108 16.01 -20.68 -4.06
CA LEU A 108 15.40 -21.86 -4.69
C LEU A 108 15.73 -21.94 -6.18
N VAL A 109 15.58 -20.83 -6.90
CA VAL A 109 15.90 -20.75 -8.34
C VAL A 109 17.38 -21.00 -8.60
N TYR A 110 18.26 -20.47 -7.75
CA TYR A 110 19.70 -20.71 -7.84
C TYR A 110 20.04 -22.18 -7.62
N GLY A 111 19.45 -22.82 -6.59
CA GLY A 111 19.61 -24.26 -6.32
C GLY A 111 19.15 -25.14 -7.49
N ASP A 112 18.00 -24.82 -8.09
CA ASP A 112 17.50 -25.52 -9.29
C ASP A 112 18.46 -25.37 -10.47
N LEU A 113 19.05 -24.18 -10.69
CA LEU A 113 20.03 -23.94 -11.75
C LEU A 113 21.34 -24.72 -11.52
N LEU A 114 21.79 -24.87 -10.27
CA LEU A 114 22.93 -25.72 -9.93
C LEU A 114 22.61 -27.19 -10.20
N THR A 115 21.43 -27.65 -9.77
CA THR A 115 20.98 -29.04 -9.99
C THR A 115 20.85 -29.35 -11.48
N ALA A 116 20.40 -28.37 -12.28
CA ALA A 116 20.28 -28.51 -13.74
C ALA A 116 21.62 -28.75 -14.48
N GLN A 117 22.75 -28.49 -13.82
CA GLN A 117 24.07 -28.85 -14.36
C GLN A 117 24.40 -30.34 -14.23
N LEU A 118 23.79 -31.01 -13.25
CA LEU A 118 24.02 -32.43 -12.93
C LEU A 118 22.96 -33.34 -13.57
N GLY A 119 21.79 -32.80 -13.86
CA GLY A 119 20.69 -33.56 -14.45
C GLY A 119 19.42 -32.72 -14.68
N PRO A 120 18.37 -33.28 -15.26
CA PRO A 120 17.15 -32.56 -15.58
C PRO A 120 16.38 -32.18 -14.29
N VAL A 121 16.08 -30.91 -14.12
CA VAL A 121 15.13 -30.40 -13.10
C VAL A 121 13.71 -30.51 -13.68
N ARG A 122 12.86 -31.32 -13.05
CA ARG A 122 11.50 -31.59 -13.51
C ARG A 122 10.49 -30.57 -13.01
N VAL A 123 10.68 -30.08 -11.79
CA VAL A 123 9.80 -29.10 -11.12
C VAL A 123 10.65 -28.10 -10.35
N MET A 124 10.14 -26.89 -10.17
CA MET A 124 10.79 -25.89 -9.34
C MET A 124 10.94 -26.40 -7.90
N GLY A 125 12.15 -26.33 -7.32
CA GLY A 125 12.44 -26.90 -6.01
C GLY A 125 12.41 -28.42 -6.03
N ASN A 126 13.16 -29.02 -6.94
CA ASN A 126 13.28 -30.49 -7.06
C ASN A 126 14.14 -31.04 -5.90
N VAL A 127 13.49 -31.38 -4.78
CA VAL A 127 14.14 -31.94 -3.59
C VAL A 127 14.06 -33.48 -3.61
N PRO A 128 15.03 -34.19 -3.04
CA PRO A 128 14.96 -35.63 -2.85
C PRO A 128 13.74 -36.07 -2.02
N ASP A 129 13.17 -37.23 -2.35
CA ASP A 129 11.94 -37.75 -1.72
C ASP A 129 12.05 -37.86 -0.19
N THR A 130 13.26 -38.09 0.35
CA THR A 130 13.50 -38.19 1.79
C THR A 130 13.27 -36.90 2.57
N THR A 131 13.31 -35.74 1.90
CA THR A 131 13.07 -34.40 2.49
C THR A 131 11.73 -33.81 2.08
N ALA A 132 10.98 -34.47 1.19
CA ALA A 132 9.77 -33.93 0.57
C ALA A 132 8.70 -33.51 1.59
N ASN A 133 8.49 -34.30 2.66
CA ASN A 133 7.42 -34.03 3.62
C ASN A 133 7.66 -32.76 4.47
N ALA A 134 8.89 -32.56 4.96
CA ALA A 134 9.22 -31.37 5.78
C ALA A 134 9.27 -30.08 4.95
N ALA A 135 9.62 -30.17 3.67
CA ALA A 135 9.74 -29.04 2.75
C ALA A 135 8.45 -28.75 1.96
N ALA A 136 7.43 -29.59 2.06
CA ALA A 136 6.27 -29.53 1.17
C ALA A 136 5.52 -28.17 1.22
N LEU A 137 5.22 -27.65 2.42
CA LEU A 137 4.50 -26.40 2.58
C LEU A 137 5.34 -25.18 2.15
N PRO A 138 6.58 -24.97 2.63
CA PRO A 138 7.42 -23.87 2.19
C PRO A 138 7.66 -23.87 0.66
N LEU A 139 7.84 -25.03 0.05
CA LEU A 139 8.01 -25.15 -1.39
C LEU A 139 6.72 -24.77 -2.16
N ALA A 140 5.55 -25.18 -1.66
CA ALA A 140 4.28 -24.82 -2.26
C ALA A 140 4.07 -23.29 -2.23
N GLU A 141 4.42 -22.65 -1.13
CA GLU A 141 4.36 -21.18 -0.98
C GLU A 141 5.31 -20.46 -1.94
N LEU A 142 6.57 -20.89 -2.06
CA LEU A 142 7.54 -20.32 -2.99
C LEU A 142 7.13 -20.52 -4.46
N ARG A 143 6.59 -21.70 -4.79
CA ARG A 143 6.03 -21.97 -6.12
C ARG A 143 4.85 -21.03 -6.43
N LYS A 144 3.97 -20.81 -5.44
CA LYS A 144 2.84 -19.89 -5.59
C LYS A 144 3.30 -18.45 -5.77
N GLU A 145 4.28 -18.01 -4.97
CA GLU A 145 4.91 -16.68 -5.14
C GLU A 145 5.49 -16.52 -6.55
N SER A 146 6.27 -17.50 -7.02
CA SER A 146 6.84 -17.50 -8.37
C SER A 146 5.77 -17.40 -9.45
N GLN A 147 4.70 -18.20 -9.33
CA GLN A 147 3.58 -18.17 -10.28
C GLN A 147 2.92 -16.80 -10.35
N LEU A 148 2.65 -16.15 -9.21
CA LEU A 148 2.02 -14.83 -9.16
C LEU A 148 2.91 -13.74 -9.73
N ARG A 149 4.23 -13.79 -9.48
CA ARG A 149 5.21 -12.86 -10.08
C ARG A 149 5.23 -12.98 -11.60
N LEU A 150 5.26 -14.21 -12.14
CA LEU A 150 5.20 -14.47 -13.58
C LEU A 150 3.85 -14.10 -14.19
N GLN A 151 2.74 -14.35 -13.49
CA GLN A 151 1.42 -13.95 -13.94
C GLN A 151 1.28 -12.44 -14.01
N ALA A 152 1.74 -11.71 -12.98
CA ALA A 152 1.72 -10.25 -12.96
C ALA A 152 2.49 -9.64 -14.15
N LEU A 153 3.59 -10.28 -14.56
CA LEU A 153 4.36 -9.86 -15.72
C LEU A 153 3.58 -10.03 -17.05
N ARG A 154 2.85 -11.14 -17.19
CA ARG A 154 2.03 -11.42 -18.38
C ARG A 154 0.79 -10.53 -18.46
N ASP A 155 0.17 -10.31 -17.30
CA ASP A 155 -1.11 -9.60 -17.16
C ASP A 155 -0.91 -8.11 -16.83
N ARG A 156 0.23 -7.54 -17.17
CA ARG A 156 0.47 -6.11 -16.95
C ARG A 156 -0.60 -5.26 -17.63
N PRO A 157 -1.12 -4.24 -16.95
CA PRO A 157 -2.07 -3.34 -17.57
C PRO A 157 -1.43 -2.60 -18.74
N ALA A 158 -2.18 -2.41 -19.81
CA ALA A 158 -1.71 -1.63 -20.95
C ALA A 158 -1.40 -0.19 -20.52
N VAL A 159 -0.41 0.41 -21.20
CA VAL A 159 0.01 1.78 -20.92
C VAL A 159 -1.16 2.75 -21.06
N GLY A 160 -1.34 3.63 -20.07
CA GLY A 160 -2.40 4.63 -20.04
C GLY A 160 -3.72 4.16 -19.42
N LEU A 161 -3.89 2.86 -19.12
CA LEU A 161 -5.03 2.40 -18.34
C LEU A 161 -4.81 2.68 -16.85
N ILE A 162 -5.91 2.97 -16.15
CA ILE A 162 -5.92 3.25 -14.72
C ILE A 162 -7.00 2.41 -14.01
N PRO A 163 -6.86 2.16 -12.70
CA PRO A 163 -7.92 1.51 -11.92
C PRO A 163 -9.21 2.32 -11.94
N SER A 164 -10.34 1.66 -12.18
CA SER A 164 -11.67 2.31 -12.27
C SER A 164 -12.08 3.05 -11.00
N GLN A 165 -11.42 2.79 -9.87
CA GLN A 165 -11.64 3.47 -8.60
C GLN A 165 -10.99 4.86 -8.52
N LEU A 166 -9.94 5.10 -9.31
CA LEU A 166 -9.20 6.37 -9.34
C LEU A 166 -9.79 7.29 -10.41
N ILE A 167 -10.93 7.93 -10.12
CA ILE A 167 -11.69 8.70 -11.13
C ILE A 167 -10.95 9.96 -11.53
N SER A 168 -10.63 10.80 -10.55
CA SER A 168 -9.88 12.04 -10.74
C SER A 168 -9.20 12.44 -9.44
N LEU A 169 -7.97 12.85 -9.53
CA LEU A 169 -7.18 13.32 -8.39
C LEU A 169 -6.76 14.76 -8.60
N SER A 170 -6.93 15.59 -7.58
CA SER A 170 -6.46 16.96 -7.57
C SER A 170 -4.93 17.04 -7.56
N ALA A 171 -4.38 18.20 -7.83
CA ALA A 171 -2.94 18.44 -7.76
C ALA A 171 -2.34 18.23 -6.35
N GLN A 172 -3.16 18.19 -5.29
CA GLN A 172 -2.75 17.88 -3.93
C GLN A 172 -2.42 16.39 -3.73
N ASN A 173 -3.07 15.50 -4.49
CA ASN A 173 -2.80 14.07 -4.50
C ASN A 173 -1.68 13.76 -5.50
N LYS A 174 -0.43 13.96 -5.12
CA LYS A 174 0.72 13.72 -6.01
C LYS A 174 0.88 12.26 -6.42
N HIS A 175 0.45 11.34 -5.57
CA HIS A 175 0.56 9.89 -5.78
C HIS A 175 -0.73 9.20 -5.37
N ALA A 176 -0.92 8.00 -5.90
CA ALA A 176 -1.97 7.06 -5.49
C ALA A 176 -1.41 5.63 -5.46
N ILE A 177 -1.99 4.80 -4.61
CA ILE A 177 -1.69 3.38 -4.52
C ILE A 177 -2.96 2.61 -4.87
N ALA A 178 -2.81 1.58 -5.71
CA ALA A 178 -3.88 0.61 -5.97
C ALA A 178 -3.34 -0.82 -5.77
N ILE A 179 -4.09 -1.63 -5.04
CA ILE A 179 -3.72 -2.99 -4.66
C ILE A 179 -4.71 -3.97 -5.29
N ASP A 180 -4.16 -4.93 -6.04
CA ASP A 180 -4.86 -6.10 -6.57
C ASP A 180 -4.46 -7.32 -5.73
N ALA A 181 -5.34 -7.71 -4.81
CA ALA A 181 -5.06 -8.79 -3.89
C ALA A 181 -4.99 -10.16 -4.60
N SER A 182 -5.79 -10.36 -5.66
CA SER A 182 -5.80 -11.62 -6.43
C SER A 182 -4.49 -11.88 -7.16
N ARG A 183 -3.76 -10.82 -7.49
CA ARG A 183 -2.48 -10.86 -8.19
C ARG A 183 -1.28 -10.67 -7.27
N SER A 184 -1.52 -10.45 -5.97
CA SER A 184 -0.47 -10.06 -5.01
C SER A 184 0.37 -8.88 -5.53
N ARG A 185 -0.30 -7.82 -6.04
CA ARG A 185 0.38 -6.65 -6.61
C ARG A 185 -0.12 -5.34 -6.01
N LEU A 186 0.83 -4.46 -5.76
CA LEU A 186 0.64 -3.06 -5.44
C LEU A 186 1.15 -2.22 -6.61
N TYR A 187 0.33 -1.29 -7.09
CA TYR A 187 0.64 -0.35 -8.16
C TYR A 187 0.78 1.05 -7.59
N LEU A 188 1.91 1.70 -7.84
CA LEU A 188 2.20 3.07 -7.43
C LEU A 188 2.03 4.01 -8.63
N PHE A 189 1.18 5.02 -8.49
CA PHE A 189 0.91 6.02 -9.52
C PHE A 189 1.43 7.39 -9.11
N GLU A 190 1.91 8.14 -10.11
CA GLU A 190 2.12 9.59 -10.04
C GLU A 190 0.93 10.31 -10.69
N ASN A 191 0.44 11.34 -10.04
CA ASN A 191 -0.55 12.26 -10.60
C ASN A 191 0.15 13.50 -11.15
N SER A 192 0.14 13.64 -12.46
CA SER A 192 0.75 14.74 -13.19
C SER A 192 -0.31 15.60 -13.90
N SER A 193 0.10 16.69 -14.52
CA SER A 193 -0.77 17.52 -15.36
C SER A 193 -1.38 16.77 -16.54
N THR A 194 -0.77 15.67 -16.97
CA THR A 194 -1.26 14.80 -18.05
C THR A 194 -2.12 13.64 -17.56
N GLY A 195 -2.33 13.54 -16.24
CA GLY A 195 -3.11 12.50 -15.59
C GLY A 195 -2.26 11.50 -14.80
N LEU A 196 -2.88 10.38 -14.44
CA LEU A 196 -2.22 9.31 -13.67
C LEU A 196 -1.28 8.50 -14.55
N LYS A 197 -0.04 8.35 -14.07
CA LYS A 197 1.01 7.55 -14.70
C LYS A 197 1.46 6.45 -13.74
N LEU A 198 1.47 5.21 -14.18
CA LEU A 198 2.04 4.10 -13.41
C LEU A 198 3.56 4.29 -13.29
N LEU A 199 4.05 4.44 -12.05
CA LEU A 199 5.48 4.56 -11.75
C LEU A 199 6.14 3.21 -11.54
N ALA A 200 5.48 2.35 -10.76
CA ALA A 200 6.01 1.06 -10.37
C ALA A 200 4.90 0.11 -9.93
N ASP A 201 5.19 -1.18 -9.98
CA ASP A 201 4.37 -2.22 -9.37
C ASP A 201 5.25 -3.20 -8.59
N TYR A 202 4.76 -3.67 -7.43
CA TYR A 202 5.52 -4.47 -6.49
C TYR A 202 4.73 -5.70 -6.06
N TYR A 203 5.44 -6.80 -5.83
CA TYR A 203 4.87 -7.97 -5.19
C TYR A 203 4.52 -7.67 -3.73
N ILE A 204 3.36 -8.19 -3.29
CA ILE A 204 2.88 -8.05 -1.92
C ILE A 204 2.37 -9.37 -1.35
N SER A 205 2.38 -9.45 -0.02
CA SER A 205 1.64 -10.45 0.76
C SER A 205 0.45 -9.76 1.45
N VAL A 206 -0.66 -10.48 1.56
CA VAL A 206 -1.90 -10.02 2.24
C VAL A 206 -2.32 -10.99 3.33
N GLY A 207 -3.46 -10.76 3.95
CA GLY A 207 -3.98 -11.55 5.08
C GLY A 207 -4.00 -13.05 4.82
N LYS A 208 -3.53 -13.86 5.78
CA LYS A 208 -3.48 -15.33 5.65
C LYS A 208 -4.84 -16.00 5.53
N SER A 209 -5.91 -15.35 6.01
CA SER A 209 -7.30 -15.74 5.78
C SER A 209 -7.91 -15.05 4.55
N GLY A 210 -7.09 -14.40 3.71
CA GLY A 210 -7.52 -13.72 2.50
C GLY A 210 -7.88 -12.26 2.72
N ILE A 211 -8.94 -11.84 2.05
CA ILE A 211 -9.43 -10.46 1.98
C ILE A 211 -10.83 -10.35 2.59
N GLU A 212 -11.45 -9.16 2.50
CA GLU A 212 -12.78 -8.83 3.07
C GLU A 212 -12.78 -8.86 4.60
N LYS A 213 -11.84 -8.13 5.20
CA LYS A 213 -11.82 -7.93 6.64
C LYS A 213 -13.14 -7.36 7.14
N THR A 214 -13.70 -8.01 8.18
CA THR A 214 -14.97 -7.61 8.80
C THR A 214 -14.84 -7.38 10.30
N VAL A 215 -14.09 -8.23 11.01
CA VAL A 215 -13.95 -8.16 12.46
C VAL A 215 -12.48 -8.16 12.87
N GLU A 216 -12.20 -7.68 14.07
CA GLU A 216 -10.87 -7.75 14.66
C GLU A 216 -10.38 -9.21 14.77
N GLY A 217 -9.11 -9.44 14.46
CA GLY A 217 -8.50 -10.78 14.56
C GLY A 217 -8.86 -11.77 13.45
N ASP A 218 -9.62 -11.40 12.42
CA ASP A 218 -10.01 -12.29 11.32
C ASP A 218 -8.88 -12.63 10.33
N LEU A 219 -7.72 -12.02 10.50
CA LEU A 219 -6.50 -12.24 9.70
C LEU A 219 -6.68 -11.93 8.21
N ARG A 220 -7.61 -11.02 7.89
CA ARG A 220 -7.98 -10.62 6.54
C ARG A 220 -7.54 -9.20 6.23
N THR A 221 -7.19 -8.95 4.98
CA THR A 221 -6.94 -7.60 4.47
C THR A 221 -8.26 -6.95 4.06
N PRO A 222 -8.54 -5.69 4.45
CA PRO A 222 -9.78 -5.03 4.08
C PRO A 222 -9.81 -4.66 2.60
N LEU A 223 -11.03 -4.54 2.05
CA LEU A 223 -11.30 -3.99 0.73
C LEU A 223 -11.94 -2.61 0.86
N GLY A 224 -11.52 -1.67 0.03
CA GLY A 224 -12.08 -0.31 0.07
C GLY A 224 -11.12 0.77 -0.44
N VAL A 225 -11.52 2.01 -0.19
CA VAL A 225 -10.74 3.23 -0.45
C VAL A 225 -10.24 3.79 0.87
N TYR A 226 -8.95 3.81 1.05
CA TYR A 226 -8.24 4.28 2.25
C TYR A 226 -7.30 5.42 1.91
N PHE A 227 -6.64 5.95 2.96
CA PHE A 227 -5.60 6.98 2.84
C PHE A 227 -4.45 6.66 3.80
N VAL A 228 -3.23 6.93 3.39
CA VAL A 228 -2.07 6.86 4.27
C VAL A 228 -2.24 7.90 5.38
N THR A 229 -2.20 7.48 6.64
CA THR A 229 -2.44 8.37 7.81
C THR A 229 -1.17 8.91 8.43
N SER A 230 -0.12 8.12 8.41
CA SER A 230 1.18 8.47 9.00
C SER A 230 2.32 7.69 8.33
N ASN A 231 3.55 8.10 8.62
CA ASN A 231 4.77 7.38 8.31
C ASN A 231 5.45 7.07 9.65
N LEU A 232 5.52 5.79 10.01
CA LEU A 232 6.11 5.37 11.28
C LEU A 232 7.61 5.13 11.12
N ASP A 233 8.39 5.75 12.03
CA ASP A 233 9.84 5.57 12.05
C ASP A 233 10.19 4.11 12.38
N PRO A 234 11.00 3.42 11.55
CA PRO A 234 11.41 2.03 11.81
C PRO A 234 12.09 1.86 13.17
N LYS A 235 12.77 2.90 13.70
CA LYS A 235 13.39 2.85 15.03
C LYS A 235 12.39 2.69 16.17
N SER A 236 11.15 3.10 15.97
CA SER A 236 10.05 2.96 16.95
C SER A 236 9.26 1.67 16.79
N LEU A 237 9.55 0.87 15.76
CA LEU A 237 8.83 -0.33 15.42
C LEU A 237 9.59 -1.59 15.85
N LYS A 238 8.86 -2.69 16.04
CA LYS A 238 9.47 -4.01 16.17
C LYS A 238 10.13 -4.39 14.84
N GLU A 239 11.22 -5.12 14.89
CA GLU A 239 11.97 -5.63 13.72
C GLU A 239 11.09 -6.36 12.69
N PHE A 240 10.00 -6.96 13.16
CA PHE A 240 8.96 -7.61 12.35
C PHE A 240 8.39 -6.74 11.22
N TYR A 241 8.37 -5.42 11.40
CA TYR A 241 7.83 -4.45 10.43
C TYR A 241 8.87 -3.98 9.40
N GLY A 242 10.11 -4.44 9.52
CA GLY A 242 11.18 -4.13 8.57
C GLY A 242 11.56 -2.65 8.51
N SER A 243 11.71 -2.11 7.31
CA SER A 243 12.21 -0.75 7.08
C SER A 243 11.20 0.38 7.35
N GLY A 244 10.02 0.08 7.91
CA GLY A 244 9.02 1.08 8.30
C GLY A 244 7.59 0.63 8.08
N ALA A 245 6.65 1.55 8.32
CA ALA A 245 5.23 1.28 8.12
C ALA A 245 4.45 2.55 7.72
N LEU A 246 3.48 2.37 6.85
CA LEU A 246 2.49 3.37 6.44
C LEU A 246 1.09 2.88 6.86
N PRO A 247 0.60 3.29 8.03
CA PRO A 247 -0.78 3.01 8.45
C PRO A 247 -1.79 3.62 7.48
N ILE A 248 -2.91 2.91 7.29
CA ILE A 248 -4.07 3.41 6.57
C ILE A 248 -5.25 3.61 7.51
N ASN A 249 -6.23 4.43 7.11
CA ASN A 249 -7.40 4.77 7.93
C ASN A 249 -8.48 3.66 7.93
N TYR A 250 -8.08 2.40 8.15
CA TYR A 250 -9.02 1.32 8.42
C TYR A 250 -9.41 1.29 9.91
N PRO A 251 -10.69 1.11 10.27
CA PRO A 251 -11.87 1.18 9.42
C PRO A 251 -12.18 2.61 8.96
N ASN A 252 -12.46 2.78 7.65
CA ASN A 252 -12.91 4.05 7.10
C ASN A 252 -14.41 4.29 7.44
N GLN A 253 -15.00 5.36 6.91
CA GLN A 253 -16.40 5.70 7.24
C GLN A 253 -17.41 4.70 6.66
N LEU A 254 -17.13 4.12 5.49
CA LEU A 254 -17.95 3.06 4.92
C LEU A 254 -17.84 1.76 5.72
N ASP A 255 -16.64 1.40 6.14
CA ASP A 255 -16.41 0.23 7.00
C ASP A 255 -17.16 0.35 8.32
N ARG A 256 -17.09 1.52 8.98
CA ARG A 256 -17.81 1.81 10.22
C ARG A 256 -19.33 1.76 10.03
N LYS A 257 -19.85 2.34 8.96
CA LYS A 257 -21.27 2.26 8.59
C LYS A 257 -21.73 0.81 8.43
N ARG A 258 -20.84 -0.08 8.00
CA ARG A 258 -21.09 -1.52 7.84
C ARG A 258 -20.80 -2.34 9.09
N GLY A 259 -20.48 -1.71 10.21
CA GLY A 259 -20.17 -2.40 11.47
C GLY A 259 -18.85 -3.15 11.49
N LYS A 260 -17.93 -2.88 10.55
CA LYS A 260 -16.61 -3.51 10.57
C LYS A 260 -15.76 -2.99 11.71
N THR A 261 -14.98 -3.88 12.32
CA THR A 261 -14.17 -3.62 13.51
C THR A 261 -12.69 -3.92 13.30
N GLY A 262 -11.90 -3.66 14.35
CA GLY A 262 -10.44 -3.79 14.34
C GLY A 262 -9.74 -2.51 13.90
N SER A 263 -8.41 -2.58 13.83
CA SER A 263 -7.52 -1.45 13.49
C SER A 263 -6.17 -1.98 13.03
N GLY A 264 -5.17 -1.09 12.83
CA GLY A 264 -3.78 -1.50 12.64
C GLY A 264 -3.48 -2.15 11.31
N ILE A 265 -4.19 -1.79 10.24
CA ILE A 265 -3.85 -2.21 8.89
C ILE A 265 -2.81 -1.24 8.30
N TRP A 266 -1.64 -1.80 7.97
CA TRP A 266 -0.48 -1.04 7.51
C TRP A 266 0.07 -1.62 6.21
N LEU A 267 0.75 -0.77 5.44
CA LEU A 267 1.72 -1.21 4.44
C LEU A 267 3.07 -1.21 5.15
N HIS A 268 3.76 -2.36 5.25
CA HIS A 268 5.04 -2.44 5.96
C HIS A 268 6.01 -3.42 5.32
N GLY A 269 7.26 -3.43 5.77
CA GLY A 269 8.31 -4.29 5.27
C GLY A 269 8.32 -5.68 5.91
N THR A 270 9.41 -6.39 5.66
CA THR A 270 9.70 -7.72 6.19
C THR A 270 10.83 -7.65 7.21
N PRO A 271 10.89 -8.58 8.20
CA PRO A 271 12.05 -8.67 9.08
C PRO A 271 13.32 -8.94 8.26
N PRO A 272 14.52 -8.62 8.78
CA PRO A 272 15.79 -8.79 8.06
C PRO A 272 16.07 -10.21 7.58
N THR A 273 15.46 -11.20 8.21
CA THR A 273 15.60 -12.62 7.85
C THR A 273 14.79 -13.03 6.61
N GLN A 274 13.90 -12.17 6.11
CA GLN A 274 13.03 -12.46 4.99
C GLN A 274 13.07 -11.31 3.97
N PHE A 275 13.17 -11.64 2.70
CA PHE A 275 13.01 -10.65 1.62
C PHE A 275 11.54 -10.40 1.25
N SER A 276 10.78 -11.48 1.13
CA SER A 276 9.34 -11.47 0.81
C SER A 276 8.63 -12.55 1.63
N ARG A 277 7.29 -12.48 1.67
CA ARG A 277 6.44 -13.50 2.29
C ARG A 277 5.61 -14.19 1.23
N ALA A 278 5.11 -15.39 1.57
CA ALA A 278 4.09 -16.06 0.78
C ALA A 278 2.88 -15.12 0.49
N PRO A 279 2.11 -15.34 -0.59
CA PRO A 279 1.03 -14.43 -0.99
C PRO A 279 -0.01 -14.17 0.09
N LEU A 280 -0.31 -15.19 0.92
CA LEU A 280 -1.29 -15.15 2.00
C LEU A 280 -0.58 -15.48 3.34
N ALA A 281 0.13 -14.52 3.93
CA ALA A 281 0.99 -14.77 5.09
C ALA A 281 0.99 -13.65 6.13
N THR A 282 0.01 -12.74 6.11
CA THR A 282 -0.07 -11.64 7.09
C THR A 282 -1.30 -11.74 7.98
N ASP A 283 -1.33 -10.98 9.06
CA ASP A 283 -2.50 -10.87 9.93
C ASP A 283 -3.48 -9.77 9.47
N GLY A 284 -3.41 -9.38 8.17
CA GLY A 284 -4.27 -8.41 7.54
C GLY A 284 -3.54 -7.21 6.93
N CYS A 285 -2.30 -6.96 7.29
CA CYS A 285 -1.46 -5.92 6.68
C CYS A 285 -1.07 -6.27 5.24
N VAL A 286 -0.63 -5.27 4.51
CA VAL A 286 -0.01 -5.41 3.18
C VAL A 286 1.50 -5.36 3.35
N VAL A 287 2.19 -6.46 3.05
CA VAL A 287 3.64 -6.60 3.28
C VAL A 287 4.39 -6.60 1.97
N LEU A 288 5.47 -5.80 1.92
CA LEU A 288 6.37 -5.64 0.78
C LEU A 288 7.81 -6.00 1.16
N ALA A 289 8.66 -6.22 0.17
CA ALA A 289 10.10 -6.22 0.39
C ALA A 289 10.56 -4.84 0.89
N ASN A 290 11.53 -4.81 1.80
CA ASN A 290 12.03 -3.57 2.40
C ASN A 290 12.46 -2.51 1.38
N PRO A 291 13.24 -2.80 0.32
CA PRO A 291 13.64 -1.81 -0.67
C PRO A 291 12.44 -1.19 -1.41
N ASP A 292 11.40 -1.98 -1.69
CA ASP A 292 10.19 -1.54 -2.37
C ASP A 292 9.35 -0.63 -1.47
N LEU A 293 9.20 -1.00 -0.20
CA LEU A 293 8.54 -0.16 0.79
C LEU A 293 9.25 1.16 1.00
N GLU A 294 10.58 1.17 1.13
CA GLU A 294 11.37 2.39 1.27
C GLU A 294 11.17 3.35 0.10
N ARG A 295 11.10 2.82 -1.13
CA ARG A 295 10.78 3.63 -2.29
C ARG A 295 9.39 4.25 -2.19
N ILE A 296 8.39 3.48 -1.75
CA ILE A 296 7.03 3.99 -1.52
C ILE A 296 7.05 5.08 -0.44
N ILE A 297 7.69 4.84 0.70
CA ILE A 297 7.80 5.81 1.82
C ILE A 297 8.41 7.14 1.37
N ARG A 298 9.47 7.09 0.55
CA ARG A 298 10.11 8.32 0.01
C ARG A 298 9.25 9.04 -1.03
N THR A 299 8.30 8.35 -1.63
CA THR A 299 7.50 8.89 -2.74
C THR A 299 6.18 9.48 -2.26
N VAL A 300 5.43 8.75 -1.41
CA VAL A 300 4.06 9.11 -1.05
C VAL A 300 3.99 10.21 0.00
N ARG A 301 2.84 10.88 0.07
CA ARG A 301 2.53 11.91 1.06
C ARG A 301 1.45 11.42 2.02
N VAL A 302 1.73 11.55 3.30
CA VAL A 302 0.77 11.29 4.38
C VAL A 302 -0.48 12.16 4.20
N ARG A 303 -1.66 11.60 4.53
CA ARG A 303 -3.01 12.21 4.50
C ARG A 303 -3.56 12.48 3.10
N THR A 304 -2.72 12.64 2.07
CA THR A 304 -3.17 12.96 0.70
C THR A 304 -3.06 11.79 -0.27
N THR A 305 -2.28 10.75 0.04
CA THR A 305 -2.14 9.58 -0.84
C THR A 305 -3.29 8.60 -0.60
N PRO A 306 -4.20 8.41 -1.56
CA PRO A 306 -5.22 7.36 -1.49
C PRO A 306 -4.60 5.98 -1.71
N VAL A 307 -5.20 4.98 -1.05
CA VAL A 307 -4.87 3.56 -1.14
C VAL A 307 -6.15 2.79 -1.45
N VAL A 308 -6.30 2.34 -2.67
CA VAL A 308 -7.40 1.45 -3.07
C VAL A 308 -6.94 0.01 -2.87
N ILE A 309 -7.71 -0.79 -2.14
CA ILE A 309 -7.49 -2.23 -1.97
C ILE A 309 -8.69 -2.95 -2.56
N ALA A 310 -8.48 -3.68 -3.65
CA ALA A 310 -9.52 -4.43 -4.34
C ALA A 310 -9.15 -5.92 -4.43
N GLN A 311 -10.15 -6.78 -4.53
CA GLN A 311 -9.92 -8.20 -4.85
C GLN A 311 -9.22 -8.32 -6.20
N SER A 312 -9.77 -7.64 -7.22
CA SER A 312 -9.18 -7.50 -8.53
C SER A 312 -9.43 -6.09 -9.06
N LEU A 313 -8.43 -5.46 -9.64
CA LEU A 313 -8.53 -4.13 -10.23
C LEU A 313 -9.12 -4.21 -11.64
N LYS A 314 -10.15 -3.40 -11.89
CA LYS A 314 -10.66 -3.17 -13.23
C LYS A 314 -9.91 -2.02 -13.87
N TRP A 315 -9.17 -2.31 -14.94
CA TRP A 315 -8.39 -1.32 -15.69
C TRP A 315 -9.21 -0.72 -16.82
N VAL A 316 -9.22 0.59 -16.92
CA VAL A 316 -10.06 1.32 -17.87
C VAL A 316 -9.33 2.54 -18.44
N ALA A 317 -9.76 3.00 -19.60
CA ALA A 317 -9.26 4.25 -20.17
C ALA A 317 -9.79 5.47 -19.35
N PRO A 318 -8.96 6.49 -19.09
CA PRO A 318 -9.38 7.67 -18.32
C PRO A 318 -10.62 8.38 -18.89
N GLN A 319 -10.80 8.35 -20.21
CA GLN A 319 -11.94 8.97 -20.89
C GLN A 319 -13.26 8.30 -20.52
N THR A 320 -13.28 6.96 -20.41
CA THR A 320 -14.45 6.18 -19.99
C THR A 320 -14.87 6.57 -18.58
N ILE A 321 -13.91 6.72 -17.66
CA ILE A 321 -14.21 7.12 -16.27
C ILE A 321 -14.85 8.50 -16.21
N LYS A 322 -14.36 9.47 -16.99
CA LYS A 322 -14.95 10.83 -17.02
C LYS A 322 -16.40 10.81 -17.42
N ALA A 323 -16.75 10.06 -18.47
CA ALA A 323 -18.14 9.92 -18.92
C ALA A 323 -19.04 9.31 -17.84
N ASP A 324 -18.56 8.23 -17.19
CA ASP A 324 -19.29 7.52 -16.16
C ASP A 324 -19.46 8.32 -14.85
N ASN A 325 -18.61 9.34 -14.62
CA ASN A 325 -18.63 10.16 -13.42
C ASN A 325 -19.56 11.38 -13.52
N LYS A 326 -19.95 11.78 -14.72
CA LYS A 326 -20.75 12.99 -14.97
C LYS A 326 -22.02 13.10 -14.10
N PRO A 327 -22.82 12.04 -13.91
CA PRO A 327 -24.01 12.11 -13.05
C PRO A 327 -23.67 12.44 -11.59
N PHE A 328 -22.51 12.00 -11.09
CA PHE A 328 -22.06 12.34 -9.76
C PHE A 328 -21.56 13.79 -9.66
N GLU A 329 -20.82 14.26 -10.65
CA GLU A 329 -20.38 15.67 -10.73
C GLU A 329 -21.56 16.63 -10.73
N ASP A 330 -22.64 16.29 -11.45
CA ASP A 330 -23.88 17.07 -11.46
C ASP A 330 -24.55 17.07 -10.07
N ALA A 331 -24.55 15.93 -9.36
CA ALA A 331 -25.06 15.85 -8.00
C ALA A 331 -24.24 16.69 -7.02
N LEU A 332 -22.90 16.64 -7.09
CA LEU A 332 -22.02 17.46 -6.27
C LEU A 332 -22.25 18.96 -6.53
N LYS A 333 -22.41 19.34 -7.80
CA LYS A 333 -22.71 20.74 -8.18
C LYS A 333 -24.07 21.20 -7.65
N ALA A 334 -25.10 20.34 -7.72
CA ALA A 334 -26.42 20.65 -7.19
C ALA A 334 -26.42 20.79 -5.66
N TRP A 335 -25.66 19.94 -4.94
CA TRP A 335 -25.41 20.10 -3.52
C TRP A 335 -24.66 21.40 -3.20
N GLN A 336 -23.61 21.73 -3.95
CA GLN A 336 -22.87 22.99 -3.82
C GLN A 336 -23.79 24.21 -3.97
N ASN A 337 -24.69 24.20 -4.97
CA ASN A 337 -25.66 25.26 -5.19
C ASN A 337 -26.68 25.35 -4.05
N ALA A 338 -27.18 24.21 -3.54
CA ALA A 338 -28.08 24.19 -2.38
C ALA A 338 -27.41 24.77 -1.13
N LYS A 339 -26.11 24.46 -0.90
CA LYS A 339 -25.35 25.03 0.21
C LYS A 339 -25.09 26.54 0.03
N SER A 340 -24.80 26.99 -1.20
CA SER A 340 -24.60 28.41 -1.53
C SER A 340 -25.86 29.25 -1.36
N SER A 341 -27.05 28.68 -1.68
CA SER A 341 -28.32 29.41 -1.52
C SER A 341 -28.74 29.66 -0.08
N GLY A 342 -28.12 28.99 0.89
CA GLY A 342 -28.51 29.07 2.29
C GLY A 342 -29.85 28.37 2.62
N ASP A 343 -30.49 27.73 1.63
CA ASP A 343 -31.73 26.98 1.83
C ASP A 343 -31.48 25.67 2.57
N MET A 344 -31.69 25.73 3.88
CA MET A 344 -31.45 24.60 4.76
C MET A 344 -32.35 23.41 4.43
N THR A 345 -33.60 23.63 4.04
CA THR A 345 -34.53 22.55 3.70
C THR A 345 -34.03 21.78 2.48
N ARG A 346 -33.67 22.48 1.43
CA ARG A 346 -33.11 21.91 0.20
C ARG A 346 -31.76 21.22 0.47
N LEU A 347 -30.91 21.82 1.31
CA LEU A 347 -29.59 21.25 1.64
C LEU A 347 -29.74 19.94 2.41
N MET A 348 -30.66 19.85 3.36
CA MET A 348 -30.89 18.65 4.16
C MET A 348 -31.32 17.43 3.33
N THR A 349 -31.93 17.64 2.16
CA THR A 349 -32.32 16.54 1.28
C THR A 349 -31.11 15.76 0.73
N TRP A 350 -29.92 16.31 0.79
CA TRP A 350 -28.69 15.64 0.31
C TRP A 350 -28.10 14.65 1.31
N TYR A 351 -28.52 14.68 2.56
CA TYR A 351 -27.96 13.83 3.61
C TYR A 351 -28.85 12.61 3.85
N THR A 352 -28.21 11.47 4.20
CA THR A 352 -28.95 10.28 4.60
C THR A 352 -29.46 10.42 6.03
N PRO A 353 -30.57 9.74 6.42
CA PRO A 353 -31.06 9.77 7.80
C PRO A 353 -30.03 9.27 8.81
N ASP A 354 -29.17 8.34 8.41
CA ASP A 354 -28.08 7.76 9.22
C ASP A 354 -26.74 8.49 9.03
N PHE A 355 -26.76 9.73 8.54
CA PHE A 355 -25.56 10.56 8.39
C PHE A 355 -24.83 10.73 9.72
N THR A 356 -23.49 10.77 9.61
CA THR A 356 -22.63 11.07 10.76
C THR A 356 -21.53 12.08 10.39
N SER A 357 -21.14 12.90 11.37
CA SER A 357 -19.96 13.77 11.29
C SER A 357 -19.30 13.85 12.66
N ASN A 358 -18.05 13.35 12.77
CA ASN A 358 -17.31 13.38 14.03
C ASN A 358 -18.10 12.81 15.24
N GLY A 359 -18.80 11.69 15.03
CA GLY A 359 -19.64 11.05 16.04
C GLY A 359 -21.01 11.69 16.29
N LYS A 360 -21.33 12.79 15.60
CA LYS A 360 -22.63 13.47 15.69
C LYS A 360 -23.57 12.92 14.63
N THR A 361 -24.84 12.71 15.01
CA THR A 361 -25.92 12.42 14.06
C THR A 361 -26.28 13.65 13.24
N LEU A 362 -27.10 13.48 12.18
CA LEU A 362 -27.56 14.58 11.35
C LEU A 362 -28.22 15.71 12.17
N VAL A 363 -29.09 15.37 13.13
CA VAL A 363 -29.76 16.34 14.00
C VAL A 363 -28.74 17.10 14.85
N GLN A 364 -27.80 16.41 15.46
CA GLN A 364 -26.76 17.02 16.30
C GLN A 364 -25.76 17.86 15.51
N TRP A 365 -25.60 17.59 14.21
CA TRP A 365 -24.68 18.30 13.32
C TRP A 365 -25.34 19.50 12.65
N THR A 366 -26.66 19.53 12.51
CA THR A 366 -27.43 20.61 11.87
C THR A 366 -27.05 22.02 12.38
N PRO A 367 -26.86 22.29 13.68
CA PRO A 367 -26.43 23.62 14.15
C PRO A 367 -25.06 24.04 13.60
N ALA A 368 -24.12 23.10 13.44
CA ALA A 368 -22.82 23.39 12.86
C ALA A 368 -22.95 23.74 11.36
N LEU A 369 -23.80 23.03 10.64
CA LEU A 369 -24.12 23.33 9.23
C LEU A 369 -24.77 24.71 9.07
N GLN A 370 -25.72 25.08 9.96
CA GLN A 370 -26.32 26.41 9.99
C GLN A 370 -25.28 27.51 10.23
N ALA A 371 -24.34 27.26 11.14
CA ALA A 371 -23.23 28.18 11.40
C ALA A 371 -22.29 28.34 10.17
N GLU A 372 -22.05 27.26 9.44
CA GLU A 372 -21.30 27.32 8.17
C GLU A 372 -22.04 28.16 7.11
N LEU A 373 -23.35 27.97 6.94
CA LEU A 373 -24.17 28.76 6.02
C LEU A 373 -24.14 30.26 6.37
N LYS A 374 -24.27 30.61 7.66
CA LYS A 374 -24.16 32.01 8.12
C LYS A 374 -22.78 32.62 7.78
N LYS A 375 -21.71 31.85 7.85
CA LYS A 375 -20.36 32.33 7.48
C LYS A 375 -20.19 32.58 5.98
N LEU A 376 -20.99 31.95 5.12
CA LEU A 376 -21.00 32.24 3.70
C LEU A 376 -21.50 33.66 3.42
N ASP A 377 -22.41 34.19 4.26
CA ASP A 377 -22.90 35.54 4.19
C ASP A 377 -23.37 35.93 2.78
N GLY A 378 -24.20 35.09 2.17
CA GLY A 378 -24.71 35.25 0.81
C GLY A 378 -23.69 35.04 -0.32
N ARG A 379 -22.42 34.72 0.02
CA ARG A 379 -21.41 34.44 -1.00
C ARG A 379 -21.53 32.98 -1.48
N ASN A 380 -21.22 32.80 -2.75
CA ASN A 380 -21.15 31.43 -3.30
C ASN A 380 -20.08 30.59 -2.63
N LEU A 381 -20.36 29.31 -2.51
CA LEU A 381 -19.38 28.30 -2.10
C LEU A 381 -18.50 27.93 -3.30
N GLU A 382 -17.19 27.95 -3.12
CA GLU A 382 -16.22 27.41 -4.08
C GLU A 382 -15.65 26.09 -3.59
N LEU A 383 -15.56 25.12 -4.50
CA LEU A 383 -14.85 23.85 -4.26
C LEU A 383 -13.54 23.87 -5.06
N LYS A 384 -12.43 23.73 -4.38
CA LYS A 384 -11.08 23.68 -4.98
C LYS A 384 -10.43 22.31 -4.75
N ASP A 385 -9.51 21.95 -5.62
CA ASP A 385 -8.72 20.72 -5.48
C ASP A 385 -9.59 19.48 -5.29
N VAL A 386 -10.67 19.34 -6.08
CA VAL A 386 -11.62 18.23 -5.94
C VAL A 386 -11.01 16.93 -6.45
N SER A 387 -11.10 15.89 -5.62
CA SER A 387 -10.68 14.52 -5.95
C SER A 387 -11.85 13.57 -5.79
N TYR A 388 -11.99 12.65 -6.74
CA TYR A 388 -13.06 11.65 -6.77
C TYR A 388 -12.46 10.24 -6.76
N LEU A 389 -12.89 9.44 -5.79
CA LEU A 389 -12.58 8.02 -5.70
C LEU A 389 -13.89 7.25 -5.59
N ARG A 390 -14.00 6.13 -6.32
CA ARG A 390 -15.22 5.32 -6.36
C ARG A 390 -14.97 3.95 -5.75
N TRP A 391 -15.91 3.49 -4.96
CA TRP A 391 -15.96 2.13 -4.49
C TRP A 391 -17.31 1.51 -4.85
N THR A 392 -17.28 0.42 -5.60
CA THR A 392 -18.49 -0.29 -6.03
C THR A 392 -18.42 -1.72 -5.53
N ASP A 393 -19.38 -2.09 -4.70
CA ASP A 393 -19.64 -3.46 -4.27
C ASP A 393 -21.17 -3.67 -4.20
N VAL A 394 -21.77 -3.80 -3.00
CA VAL A 394 -23.24 -3.86 -2.84
C VAL A 394 -23.91 -2.55 -3.28
N ASN A 395 -23.23 -1.41 -3.01
CA ASN A 395 -23.70 -0.07 -3.39
C ASN A 395 -22.56 0.73 -4.00
N ASP A 396 -22.88 1.66 -4.90
CA ASP A 396 -21.94 2.68 -5.34
C ASP A 396 -21.67 3.68 -4.23
N THR A 397 -20.42 3.87 -3.92
CA THR A 397 -19.93 4.87 -2.96
C THR A 397 -18.92 5.78 -3.63
N MET A 398 -19.09 7.09 -3.45
CA MET A 398 -18.11 8.10 -3.86
C MET A 398 -17.44 8.68 -2.62
N VAL A 399 -16.11 8.74 -2.65
CA VAL A 399 -15.29 9.43 -1.66
C VAL A 399 -14.74 10.69 -2.31
N VAL A 400 -15.24 11.83 -1.89
CA VAL A 400 -14.85 13.13 -2.47
C VAL A 400 -14.07 13.92 -1.44
N THR A 401 -12.93 14.47 -1.85
CA THR A 401 -12.13 15.38 -1.04
C THR A 401 -11.98 16.69 -1.77
N PHE A 402 -12.22 17.82 -1.11
CA PHE A 402 -12.14 19.14 -1.70
C PHE A 402 -11.79 20.20 -0.64
N GLY A 403 -11.20 21.30 -1.08
CA GLY A 403 -11.11 22.52 -0.32
C GLY A 403 -12.44 23.29 -0.42
N GLU A 404 -13.08 23.58 0.71
CA GLU A 404 -14.32 24.35 0.80
C GLU A 404 -14.02 25.76 1.27
N LEU A 405 -14.40 26.76 0.49
CA LEU A 405 -14.23 28.18 0.83
C LEU A 405 -15.36 29.04 0.28
N ALA A 406 -15.64 30.18 0.94
CA ALA A 406 -16.52 31.20 0.39
C ALA A 406 -15.84 31.90 -0.78
N GLN A 407 -16.59 32.26 -1.80
CA GLN A 407 -16.09 33.01 -2.97
C GLN A 407 -15.29 34.25 -2.53
N GLY A 408 -14.06 34.38 -3.07
CA GLY A 408 -13.14 35.44 -2.72
C GLY A 408 -12.37 35.26 -1.40
N ALA A 409 -12.64 34.21 -0.63
CA ALA A 409 -11.87 33.90 0.56
C ALA A 409 -10.48 33.34 0.21
N LYS A 410 -9.45 33.72 0.98
CA LYS A 410 -8.06 33.23 0.80
C LYS A 410 -7.84 31.85 1.42
N THR A 411 -8.59 31.50 2.46
CA THR A 411 -8.46 30.27 3.22
C THR A 411 -9.82 29.56 3.32
N GLY A 412 -9.76 28.24 3.42
CA GLY A 412 -10.91 27.37 3.58
C GLY A 412 -10.55 26.12 4.37
N GLN A 413 -11.40 25.14 4.40
CA GLN A 413 -11.20 23.87 5.06
C GLN A 413 -11.17 22.75 4.03
N THR A 414 -10.26 21.79 4.20
CA THR A 414 -10.31 20.56 3.41
C THR A 414 -11.33 19.63 4.02
N LYS A 415 -12.34 19.26 3.25
CA LYS A 415 -13.39 18.33 3.66
C LYS A 415 -13.33 17.05 2.86
N ARG A 416 -13.77 15.97 3.46
CA ARG A 416 -14.01 14.68 2.81
C ARG A 416 -15.43 14.25 3.06
N GLN A 417 -16.13 13.93 1.98
CA GLN A 417 -17.49 13.41 2.02
C GLN A 417 -17.52 11.98 1.48
N TYR A 418 -18.38 11.17 2.08
CA TYR A 418 -18.75 9.85 1.59
C TYR A 418 -20.21 9.89 1.16
N TRP A 419 -20.42 9.61 -0.12
CA TRP A 419 -21.72 9.57 -0.75
C TRP A 419 -22.10 8.15 -1.09
N THR A 420 -23.37 7.81 -0.95
CA THR A 420 -23.93 6.51 -1.38
C THR A 420 -25.01 6.74 -2.42
N ARG A 421 -25.10 5.84 -3.39
CA ARG A 421 -26.16 5.87 -4.38
C ARG A 421 -27.39 5.16 -3.83
N GLN A 422 -28.54 5.84 -3.85
CA GLN A 422 -29.86 5.32 -3.47
C GLN A 422 -30.80 5.47 -4.67
N GLY A 423 -31.04 4.39 -5.41
CA GLY A 423 -31.72 4.43 -6.70
C GLY A 423 -30.96 5.32 -7.71
N SER A 424 -31.59 6.38 -8.18
CA SER A 424 -30.96 7.38 -9.08
C SER A 424 -30.26 8.54 -8.36
N GLN A 425 -30.42 8.65 -7.04
CA GLN A 425 -29.94 9.79 -6.26
C GLN A 425 -28.65 9.47 -5.51
N TRP A 426 -27.79 10.47 -5.36
CA TRP A 426 -26.64 10.46 -4.50
C TRP A 426 -26.94 11.16 -3.18
N LYS A 427 -26.56 10.55 -2.05
CA LYS A 427 -26.77 11.06 -0.70
C LYS A 427 -25.49 10.98 0.11
N ILE A 428 -25.24 11.99 0.95
CA ILE A 428 -24.08 12.07 1.84
C ILE A 428 -24.41 11.31 3.13
N PHE A 429 -23.59 10.33 3.48
CA PHE A 429 -23.72 9.64 4.77
C PHE A 429 -22.62 10.01 5.77
N PHE A 430 -21.58 10.68 5.31
CA PHE A 430 -20.52 11.22 6.16
C PHE A 430 -19.90 12.47 5.56
N GLU A 431 -19.58 13.44 6.41
CA GLU A 431 -18.72 14.58 6.10
C GLU A 431 -17.75 14.81 7.27
N GLY A 432 -16.50 15.13 6.98
CA GLY A 432 -15.49 15.43 7.97
C GLY A 432 -14.37 16.31 7.44
N ILE A 433 -13.71 17.04 8.32
CA ILE A 433 -12.52 17.85 8.01
C ILE A 433 -11.32 16.90 7.93
N VAL A 434 -10.48 17.10 6.91
CA VAL A 434 -9.21 16.42 6.72
C VAL A 434 -8.10 17.39 7.10
N GLY A 435 -7.47 17.13 8.26
CA GLY A 435 -6.40 17.97 8.78
C GLY A 435 -5.14 17.17 9.14
#